data_462f0f14a2ed49f79ebf35e3a7be782f
#
_entry.id   462f0f14a2ed49f79ebf35e3a7be782f
#
_cell.length_a   1.000
_cell.length_b   1.000
_cell.length_c   1.000
_cell.angle_alpha   90.00
_cell.angle_beta   90.00
_cell.angle_gamma   90.00
#
_symmetry.space_group_name_H-M   'P 1'
#
loop_
_entity.id
_entity.type
_entity.pdbx_description
1 polymer ?
#
loop_
_entity_poly.entity_id
_entity_poly.type
_entity_poly.pdbx_seq_one_letter_code
_entity_poly.pdbx_strand_id
1 'polypeptide(L)'
;GVGKTTLAFHLSWILSEMGKKVLMIDLDPQCNLTICGIHESNLENIWKEEDAFIDDYEKALREKSEQELKEINRKPRSIHYLLKPTEDGLDDLKDDELPPAIKLNSNLGLIPGRLTINRYENVISERWSQAYQGVPLSIRTITRIRAIADAYAQRDGYDFVLIDTSPSLGALNKVIISTVDGFIVPCLPDMFSLYGIRNIGNSLKQWKKEFDTIFNLISEEKRKRFPRNFVRFLGYTIYNAKKYSKQSNPWDLAQAHYNYAQQIPGIIEQYIVPEVRQHLSGV
;
A
#
# COMPACT_ATOMS: atom_id res chain seq x y z
N GLY A 1 -12.16 -1.85 13.40
CA GLY A 1 -10.82 -1.87 12.77
C GLY A 1 -9.73 -1.34 13.70
N VAL A 2 -8.50 -1.73 13.44
CA VAL A 2 -7.33 -1.35 14.27
C VAL A 2 -6.77 0.06 13.96
N GLY A 3 -7.47 0.86 13.13
CA GLY A 3 -7.09 2.24 12.83
C GLY A 3 -6.04 2.42 11.73
N LYS A 4 -5.88 1.48 10.80
CA LYS A 4 -4.93 1.59 9.66
C LYS A 4 -5.16 2.84 8.83
N THR A 5 -6.35 2.98 8.26
CA THR A 5 -6.76 4.13 7.45
C THR A 5 -6.65 5.44 8.23
N THR A 6 -7.10 5.44 9.50
CA THR A 6 -6.98 6.60 10.39
C THR A 6 -5.52 7.02 10.57
N LEU A 7 -4.63 6.04 10.81
CA LEU A 7 -3.20 6.30 10.93
C LEU A 7 -2.61 6.84 9.64
N ALA A 8 -2.90 6.20 8.49
CA ALA A 8 -2.41 6.63 7.19
C ALA A 8 -2.83 8.06 6.87
N PHE A 9 -4.12 8.39 7.08
CA PHE A 9 -4.66 9.73 6.83
C PHE A 9 -4.01 10.79 7.73
N HIS A 10 -4.02 10.59 9.06
CA HIS A 10 -3.50 11.58 9.99
C HIS A 10 -1.98 11.74 9.89
N LEU A 11 -1.23 10.64 9.70
CA LEU A 11 0.22 10.72 9.51
C LEU A 11 0.57 11.51 8.24
N SER A 12 -0.14 11.25 7.14
CA SER A 12 0.05 12.00 5.89
C SER A 12 -0.26 13.48 6.06
N TRP A 13 -1.34 13.79 6.78
CA TRP A 13 -1.76 15.16 7.05
C TRP A 13 -0.71 15.90 7.86
N ILE A 14 -0.27 15.32 8.99
CA ILE A 14 0.75 15.91 9.88
C ILE A 14 2.07 16.13 9.11
N LEU A 15 2.54 15.14 8.34
CA LEU A 15 3.75 15.29 7.54
C LEU A 15 3.61 16.44 6.53
N SER A 16 2.44 16.60 5.92
CA SER A 16 2.19 17.71 4.99
C SER A 16 2.21 19.08 5.67
N GLU A 17 1.67 19.19 6.90
CA GLU A 17 1.74 20.41 7.73
C GLU A 17 3.19 20.72 8.16
N MET A 18 4.02 19.69 8.33
CA MET A 18 5.47 19.82 8.56
C MET A 18 6.26 20.23 7.31
N GLY A 19 5.58 20.53 6.19
CA GLY A 19 6.19 20.96 4.94
C GLY A 19 6.74 19.82 4.07
N LYS A 20 6.42 18.56 4.38
CA LYS A 20 6.80 17.41 3.55
C LYS A 20 5.75 17.20 2.45
N LYS A 21 6.20 16.91 1.24
CA LYS A 21 5.31 16.50 0.17
C LYS A 21 4.95 15.04 0.31
N VAL A 22 3.66 14.74 0.45
CA VAL A 22 3.15 13.40 0.75
C VAL A 22 2.12 12.98 -0.30
N LEU A 23 2.25 11.75 -0.79
CA LEU A 23 1.25 11.09 -1.61
C LEU A 23 0.59 9.98 -0.80
N MET A 24 -0.73 9.96 -0.77
CA MET A 24 -1.51 8.81 -0.28
C MET A 24 -1.99 7.96 -1.45
N ILE A 25 -1.94 6.64 -1.31
CA ILE A 25 -2.50 5.68 -2.26
C ILE A 25 -3.44 4.75 -1.49
N ASP A 26 -4.69 4.68 -1.93
CA ASP A 26 -5.71 3.81 -1.33
C ASP A 26 -5.81 2.49 -2.09
N LEU A 27 -5.31 1.41 -1.47
CA LEU A 27 -5.36 0.03 -2.00
C LEU A 27 -6.31 -0.87 -1.20
N ASP A 28 -7.10 -0.29 -0.28
CA ASP A 28 -8.19 -1.04 0.36
C ASP A 28 -9.42 -1.05 -0.56
N PRO A 29 -9.99 -2.22 -0.92
CA PRO A 29 -11.23 -2.29 -1.68
C PRO A 29 -12.41 -1.54 -1.06
N GLN A 30 -12.36 -1.25 0.24
CA GLN A 30 -13.39 -0.45 0.91
C GLN A 30 -13.25 1.07 0.67
N CYS A 31 -12.14 1.52 0.10
CA CYS A 31 -11.88 2.92 -0.25
C CYS A 31 -12.04 3.91 0.91
N ASN A 32 -11.80 3.46 2.15
CA ASN A 32 -12.00 4.28 3.35
C ASN A 32 -11.07 5.49 3.39
N LEU A 33 -9.82 5.36 2.95
CA LEU A 33 -8.87 6.47 2.86
C LEU A 33 -9.36 7.53 1.86
N THR A 34 -9.88 7.07 0.73
CA THR A 34 -10.42 7.93 -0.33
C THR A 34 -11.62 8.75 0.18
N ILE A 35 -12.56 8.10 0.87
CA ILE A 35 -13.76 8.76 1.43
C ILE A 35 -13.38 9.78 2.52
N CYS A 36 -12.29 9.56 3.27
CA CYS A 36 -11.76 10.57 4.19
C CYS A 36 -11.21 11.81 3.46
N GLY A 37 -10.71 11.64 2.24
CA GLY A 37 -10.03 12.71 1.49
C GLY A 37 -10.92 13.50 0.54
N ILE A 38 -11.95 12.89 -0.06
CA ILE A 38 -12.81 13.51 -1.07
C ILE A 38 -14.28 13.19 -0.85
N HIS A 39 -15.13 14.07 -1.37
CA HIS A 39 -16.59 13.85 -1.33
C HIS A 39 -17.00 12.69 -2.23
N GLU A 40 -17.95 11.88 -1.77
CA GLU A 40 -18.42 10.66 -2.45
C GLU A 40 -18.87 10.91 -3.90
N SER A 41 -19.56 12.02 -4.17
CA SER A 41 -19.96 12.38 -5.53
C SER A 41 -18.79 12.60 -6.50
N ASN A 42 -17.65 13.11 -6.01
CA ASN A 42 -16.46 13.27 -6.83
C ASN A 42 -15.84 11.90 -7.16
N LEU A 43 -15.85 10.99 -6.19
CA LEU A 43 -15.38 9.63 -6.37
C LEU A 43 -16.23 8.86 -7.38
N GLU A 44 -17.56 8.95 -7.27
CA GLU A 44 -18.49 8.35 -8.24
C GLU A 44 -18.25 8.85 -9.67
N ASN A 45 -17.99 10.15 -9.86
CA ASN A 45 -17.69 10.70 -11.17
C ASN A 45 -16.39 10.14 -11.75
N ILE A 46 -15.34 10.01 -10.94
CA ILE A 46 -14.08 9.38 -11.35
C ILE A 46 -14.36 7.94 -11.81
N TRP A 47 -15.07 7.16 -11.02
CA TRP A 47 -15.36 5.77 -11.34
C TRP A 47 -16.20 5.60 -12.61
N LYS A 48 -17.24 6.43 -12.82
CA LYS A 48 -18.07 6.42 -14.03
C LYS A 48 -17.25 6.71 -15.30
N GLU A 49 -16.31 7.66 -15.22
CA GLU A 49 -15.43 7.96 -16.35
C GLU A 49 -14.44 6.82 -16.65
N GLU A 50 -14.16 5.95 -15.68
CA GLU A 50 -13.23 4.82 -15.79
C GLU A 50 -13.90 3.50 -16.18
N ASP A 51 -15.22 3.35 -15.99
CA ASP A 51 -15.92 2.06 -16.10
C ASP A 51 -15.58 1.30 -17.38
N ALA A 52 -15.61 1.96 -18.54
CA ALA A 52 -15.29 1.32 -19.81
C ALA A 52 -13.84 0.77 -19.85
N PHE A 53 -12.89 1.49 -19.24
CA PHE A 53 -11.47 1.04 -19.16
C PHE A 53 -11.29 -0.11 -18.19
N ILE A 54 -12.03 -0.09 -17.07
CA ILE A 54 -11.97 -1.18 -16.08
C ILE A 54 -12.62 -2.45 -16.61
N ASP A 55 -13.63 -2.34 -17.45
CA ASP A 55 -14.30 -3.50 -18.06
C ASP A 55 -13.44 -4.13 -19.18
N ASP A 56 -12.91 -3.32 -20.09
CA ASP A 56 -12.06 -3.77 -21.19
C ASP A 56 -11.15 -2.62 -21.64
N TYR A 57 -9.91 -2.62 -21.12
CA TYR A 57 -8.98 -1.51 -21.36
C TYR A 57 -8.58 -1.38 -22.83
N GLU A 58 -8.32 -2.50 -23.51
CA GLU A 58 -7.91 -2.50 -24.92
C GLU A 58 -9.01 -1.96 -25.81
N LYS A 59 -10.25 -2.40 -25.59
CA LYS A 59 -11.41 -1.90 -26.32
C LYS A 59 -11.60 -0.41 -26.09
N ALA A 60 -11.57 0.03 -24.83
CA ALA A 60 -11.73 1.43 -24.48
C ALA A 60 -10.65 2.33 -25.12
N LEU A 61 -9.41 1.85 -25.24
CA LEU A 61 -8.36 2.55 -25.98
C LEU A 61 -8.66 2.67 -27.46
N ARG A 62 -9.14 1.59 -28.12
CA ARG A 62 -9.43 1.58 -29.57
C ARG A 62 -10.61 2.48 -29.95
N GLU A 63 -11.57 2.67 -29.04
CA GLU A 63 -12.75 3.51 -29.25
C GLU A 63 -12.50 5.01 -29.08
N LYS A 64 -11.29 5.41 -28.64
CA LYS A 64 -10.95 6.80 -28.35
C LYS A 64 -9.78 7.29 -29.19
N SER A 65 -9.85 8.55 -29.58
CA SER A 65 -8.75 9.26 -30.22
C SER A 65 -7.61 9.53 -29.20
N GLU A 66 -6.42 9.75 -29.71
CA GLU A 66 -5.26 10.15 -28.90
C GLU A 66 -5.51 11.42 -28.07
N GLN A 67 -6.30 12.35 -28.64
CA GLN A 67 -6.64 13.60 -27.95
C GLN A 67 -7.60 13.34 -26.77
N GLU A 68 -8.61 12.47 -26.94
CA GLU A 68 -9.52 12.08 -25.87
C GLU A 68 -8.77 11.35 -24.75
N LEU A 69 -7.84 10.47 -25.08
CA LEU A 69 -7.02 9.77 -24.08
C LEU A 69 -6.15 10.75 -23.28
N LYS A 70 -5.56 11.75 -23.94
CA LYS A 70 -4.82 12.82 -23.26
C LYS A 70 -5.72 13.62 -22.31
N GLU A 71 -6.96 13.96 -22.71
CA GLU A 71 -7.91 14.66 -21.85
C GLU A 71 -8.35 13.80 -20.65
N ILE A 72 -8.54 12.50 -20.85
CA ILE A 72 -8.84 11.55 -19.78
C ILE A 72 -7.71 11.52 -18.74
N ASN A 73 -6.45 11.43 -19.19
CA ASN A 73 -5.30 11.37 -18.32
C ASN A 73 -4.89 12.72 -17.70
N ARG A 74 -5.52 13.83 -18.10
CA ARG A 74 -5.38 15.13 -17.42
C ARG A 74 -6.18 15.24 -16.13
N LYS A 75 -7.12 14.32 -15.90
CA LYS A 75 -7.94 14.28 -14.69
C LYS A 75 -7.46 13.18 -13.76
N PRO A 76 -7.66 13.33 -12.42
CA PRO A 76 -7.33 12.28 -11.47
C PRO A 76 -8.03 10.96 -11.81
N ARG A 77 -7.33 9.85 -11.58
CA ARG A 77 -7.80 8.47 -11.81
C ARG A 77 -7.53 7.59 -10.61
N SER A 78 -8.31 6.51 -10.48
CA SER A 78 -8.13 5.55 -9.40
C SER A 78 -6.84 4.73 -9.59
N ILE A 79 -6.36 4.17 -8.49
CA ILE A 79 -5.20 3.26 -8.55
C ILE A 79 -5.48 2.05 -9.44
N HIS A 80 -6.72 1.56 -9.50
CA HIS A 80 -7.05 0.42 -10.35
C HIS A 80 -6.94 0.77 -11.84
N TYR A 81 -7.35 1.98 -12.25
CA TYR A 81 -7.13 2.46 -13.61
C TYR A 81 -5.64 2.44 -14.02
N LEU A 82 -4.75 2.84 -13.09
CA LEU A 82 -3.30 2.83 -13.33
C LEU A 82 -2.70 1.43 -13.39
N LEU A 83 -3.33 0.46 -12.74
CA LEU A 83 -2.91 -0.94 -12.72
C LEU A 83 -3.52 -1.75 -13.87
N LYS A 84 -4.62 -1.26 -14.47
CA LYS A 84 -5.40 -2.00 -15.46
C LYS A 84 -4.61 -2.40 -16.71
N PRO A 85 -3.72 -1.56 -17.29
CA PRO A 85 -2.88 -1.99 -18.41
C PRO A 85 -2.03 -3.24 -18.07
N THR A 86 -1.39 -3.26 -16.88
CA THR A 86 -0.64 -4.42 -16.42
C THR A 86 -1.55 -5.62 -16.15
N GLU A 87 -2.75 -5.41 -15.62
CA GLU A 87 -3.77 -6.46 -15.40
C GLU A 87 -4.11 -7.16 -16.72
N ASP A 88 -4.37 -6.39 -17.77
CA ASP A 88 -4.74 -6.91 -19.11
C ASP A 88 -3.52 -7.33 -19.94
N GLY A 89 -2.31 -7.17 -19.44
CA GLY A 89 -1.08 -7.56 -20.14
C GLY A 89 -0.62 -6.57 -21.23
N LEU A 90 -1.17 -5.37 -21.22
CA LEU A 90 -0.85 -4.28 -22.13
C LEU A 90 0.31 -3.43 -21.62
N ASP A 91 0.83 -2.53 -22.45
CA ASP A 91 1.84 -1.58 -22.03
C ASP A 91 1.30 -0.56 -21.02
N ASP A 92 2.11 -0.27 -20.03
CA ASP A 92 1.77 0.69 -18.98
C ASP A 92 1.80 2.13 -19.52
N LEU A 93 1.04 3.02 -18.87
CA LEU A 93 1.15 4.46 -19.10
C LEU A 93 2.59 4.91 -18.81
N LYS A 94 3.12 5.78 -19.66
CA LYS A 94 4.42 6.43 -19.43
C LYS A 94 4.34 7.37 -18.23
N ASP A 95 5.47 7.64 -17.59
CA ASP A 95 5.51 8.44 -16.37
C ASP A 95 5.00 9.89 -16.59
N ASP A 96 5.21 10.46 -17.77
CA ASP A 96 4.70 11.76 -18.18
C ASP A 96 3.22 11.77 -18.58
N GLU A 97 2.65 10.60 -18.86
CA GLU A 97 1.22 10.41 -19.19
C GLU A 97 0.38 10.03 -17.96
N LEU A 98 1.01 9.82 -16.79
CA LEU A 98 0.28 9.47 -15.58
C LEU A 98 -0.69 10.57 -15.16
N PRO A 99 -1.97 10.26 -14.87
CA PRO A 99 -2.95 11.19 -14.36
C PRO A 99 -2.47 11.95 -13.12
N PRO A 100 -2.89 13.19 -12.87
CA PRO A 100 -2.51 13.90 -11.67
C PRO A 100 -3.13 13.27 -10.42
N ALA A 101 -2.43 13.33 -9.27
CA ALA A 101 -3.03 13.03 -7.99
C ALA A 101 -4.06 14.11 -7.61
N ILE A 102 -5.08 13.72 -6.84
CA ILE A 102 -6.02 14.68 -6.25
C ILE A 102 -5.28 15.49 -5.18
N LYS A 103 -5.28 16.80 -5.30
CA LYS A 103 -4.67 17.68 -4.30
C LYS A 103 -5.62 17.91 -3.13
N LEU A 104 -5.23 17.49 -1.93
CA LEU A 104 -5.98 17.77 -0.69
C LEU A 104 -5.50 19.07 -0.03
N ASN A 105 -4.19 19.37 -0.14
CA ASN A 105 -3.59 20.67 0.18
C ASN A 105 -2.35 20.88 -0.69
N SER A 106 -1.55 21.91 -0.39
CA SER A 106 -0.33 22.25 -1.17
C SER A 106 0.73 21.13 -1.18
N ASN A 107 0.76 20.30 -0.14
CA ASN A 107 1.79 19.28 0.07
C ASN A 107 1.22 17.85 0.13
N LEU A 108 -0.10 17.67 0.01
CA LEU A 108 -0.76 16.38 0.15
C LEU A 108 -1.55 16.01 -1.09
N GLY A 109 -1.18 14.91 -1.72
CA GLY A 109 -1.87 14.29 -2.84
C GLY A 109 -2.54 12.97 -2.46
N LEU A 110 -3.55 12.57 -3.23
CA LEU A 110 -4.27 11.31 -3.08
C LEU A 110 -4.47 10.66 -4.46
N ILE A 111 -4.09 9.39 -4.58
CA ILE A 111 -4.55 8.49 -5.63
C ILE A 111 -5.71 7.69 -5.05
N PRO A 112 -6.95 7.91 -5.54
CA PRO A 112 -8.13 7.29 -4.95
C PRO A 112 -8.18 5.80 -5.23
N GLY A 113 -8.80 5.07 -4.30
CA GLY A 113 -9.12 3.66 -4.43
C GLY A 113 -10.28 3.37 -5.38
N ARG A 114 -10.50 2.09 -5.65
CA ARG A 114 -11.66 1.60 -6.37
C ARG A 114 -12.08 0.23 -5.85
N LEU A 115 -13.38 -0.02 -5.72
CA LEU A 115 -13.95 -1.30 -5.23
C LEU A 115 -13.45 -2.53 -6.00
N THR A 116 -13.13 -2.36 -7.29
CA THR A 116 -12.72 -3.43 -8.20
C THR A 116 -11.23 -3.82 -8.09
N ILE A 117 -10.45 -3.23 -7.17
CA ILE A 117 -9.02 -3.52 -7.01
C ILE A 117 -8.72 -5.01 -6.69
N ASN A 118 -9.69 -5.73 -6.15
CA ASN A 118 -9.60 -7.18 -5.94
C ASN A 118 -9.36 -7.98 -7.24
N ARG A 119 -9.74 -7.44 -8.42
CA ARG A 119 -9.43 -8.06 -9.71
C ARG A 119 -7.90 -8.14 -9.90
N TYR A 120 -7.18 -7.07 -9.57
CA TYR A 120 -5.72 -7.06 -9.64
C TYR A 120 -5.09 -8.05 -8.65
N GLU A 121 -5.67 -8.23 -7.46
CA GLU A 121 -5.22 -9.25 -6.50
C GLU A 121 -5.31 -10.67 -7.08
N ASN A 122 -6.39 -10.98 -7.80
CA ASN A 122 -6.54 -12.27 -8.49
C ASN A 122 -5.44 -12.46 -9.52
N VAL A 123 -5.15 -11.44 -10.33
CA VAL A 123 -4.08 -11.48 -11.33
C VAL A 123 -2.70 -11.66 -10.70
N ILE A 124 -2.42 -11.02 -9.56
CA ILE A 124 -1.20 -11.27 -8.79
C ILE A 124 -1.11 -12.75 -8.40
N SER A 125 -2.19 -13.31 -7.87
CA SER A 125 -2.25 -14.71 -7.41
C SER A 125 -1.98 -15.68 -8.56
N GLU A 126 -2.60 -15.47 -9.71
CA GLU A 126 -2.43 -16.29 -10.92
C GLU A 126 -1.01 -16.22 -11.48
N ARG A 127 -0.43 -15.02 -11.53
CA ARG A 127 0.91 -14.79 -12.11
C ARG A 127 2.05 -15.06 -11.13
N TRP A 128 1.76 -15.29 -9.85
CA TRP A 128 2.82 -15.46 -8.84
C TRP A 128 3.79 -16.59 -9.18
N SER A 129 3.28 -17.76 -9.59
CA SER A 129 4.09 -18.92 -9.92
C SER A 129 5.01 -18.68 -11.14
N GLN A 130 4.56 -17.86 -12.09
CA GLN A 130 5.32 -17.51 -13.28
C GLN A 130 6.46 -16.53 -12.99
N ALA A 131 6.40 -15.80 -11.87
CA ALA A 131 7.47 -14.91 -11.43
C ALA A 131 8.76 -15.68 -11.11
N TYR A 132 8.66 -16.92 -10.60
CA TYR A 132 9.81 -17.80 -10.39
C TYR A 132 10.48 -18.24 -11.72
N GLN A 133 9.74 -18.21 -12.82
CA GLN A 133 10.26 -18.49 -14.16
C GLN A 133 10.80 -17.23 -14.84
N GLY A 134 10.74 -16.09 -14.17
CA GLY A 134 11.18 -14.81 -14.69
C GLY A 134 10.33 -14.27 -15.85
N VAL A 135 9.05 -14.69 -15.97
CA VAL A 135 8.13 -14.19 -17.00
C VAL A 135 7.99 -12.68 -16.86
N PRO A 136 8.29 -11.88 -17.92
CA PRO A 136 8.35 -10.42 -17.82
C PRO A 136 7.06 -9.78 -17.30
N LEU A 137 5.89 -10.25 -17.77
CA LEU A 137 4.60 -9.72 -17.33
C LEU A 137 4.34 -10.01 -15.86
N SER A 138 4.73 -11.18 -15.36
CA SER A 138 4.56 -11.54 -13.95
C SER A 138 5.46 -10.70 -13.05
N ILE A 139 6.70 -10.45 -13.45
CA ILE A 139 7.61 -9.54 -12.75
C ILE A 139 7.03 -8.11 -12.72
N ARG A 140 6.51 -7.63 -13.87
CA ARG A 140 5.85 -6.32 -13.96
C ARG A 140 4.64 -6.26 -13.03
N THR A 141 3.80 -7.28 -13.01
CA THR A 141 2.61 -7.36 -12.13
C THR A 141 2.98 -7.18 -10.66
N ILE A 142 3.99 -7.90 -10.17
CA ILE A 142 4.37 -7.83 -8.74
C ILE A 142 5.16 -6.58 -8.37
N THR A 143 5.70 -5.84 -9.32
CA THR A 143 6.45 -4.59 -9.07
C THR A 143 5.70 -3.32 -9.46
N ARG A 144 4.50 -3.43 -10.08
CA ARG A 144 3.80 -2.29 -10.67
C ARG A 144 3.38 -1.24 -9.66
N ILE A 145 2.87 -1.64 -8.50
CA ILE A 145 2.45 -0.70 -7.43
C ILE A 145 3.63 0.17 -7.00
N ARG A 146 4.79 -0.46 -6.77
CA ARG A 146 6.03 0.28 -6.45
C ARG A 146 6.44 1.22 -7.59
N ALA A 147 6.40 0.74 -8.83
CA ALA A 147 6.77 1.56 -9.98
C ALA A 147 5.87 2.80 -10.14
N ILE A 148 4.55 2.66 -9.91
CA ILE A 148 3.62 3.80 -9.88
C ILE A 148 4.00 4.79 -8.76
N ALA A 149 4.23 4.30 -7.54
CA ALA A 149 4.61 5.14 -6.41
C ALA A 149 5.90 5.92 -6.69
N ASP A 150 6.92 5.25 -7.23
CA ASP A 150 8.21 5.87 -7.59
C ASP A 150 8.05 6.90 -8.70
N ALA A 151 7.25 6.62 -9.74
CA ALA A 151 7.00 7.54 -10.84
C ALA A 151 6.32 8.85 -10.37
N TYR A 152 5.29 8.75 -9.52
CA TYR A 152 4.68 9.94 -8.92
C TYR A 152 5.65 10.68 -7.99
N ALA A 153 6.42 9.96 -7.18
CA ALA A 153 7.40 10.58 -6.29
C ALA A 153 8.46 11.37 -7.07
N GLN A 154 8.96 10.83 -8.18
CA GLN A 154 9.95 11.49 -9.03
C GLN A 154 9.35 12.66 -9.81
N ARG A 155 8.18 12.49 -10.45
CA ARG A 155 7.55 13.51 -11.27
C ARG A 155 7.11 14.73 -10.45
N ASP A 156 6.44 14.48 -9.33
CA ASP A 156 5.76 15.53 -8.54
C ASP A 156 6.58 15.93 -7.30
N GLY A 157 7.69 15.24 -7.03
CA GLY A 157 8.63 15.54 -5.95
C GLY A 157 8.10 15.19 -4.56
N TYR A 158 7.37 14.07 -4.42
CA TYR A 158 6.91 13.61 -3.11
C TYR A 158 8.07 13.04 -2.27
N ASP A 159 8.17 13.50 -1.01
CA ASP A 159 9.13 12.99 -0.03
C ASP A 159 8.70 11.62 0.52
N PHE A 160 7.39 11.41 0.65
CA PHE A 160 6.79 10.18 1.18
C PHE A 160 5.60 9.72 0.34
N VAL A 161 5.49 8.40 0.17
CA VAL A 161 4.29 7.75 -0.37
C VAL A 161 3.74 6.82 0.71
N LEU A 162 2.54 7.10 1.21
CA LEU A 162 1.86 6.28 2.21
C LEU A 162 0.76 5.47 1.53
N ILE A 163 0.77 4.16 1.75
CA ILE A 163 -0.19 3.22 1.15
C ILE A 163 -1.11 2.67 2.24
N ASP A 164 -2.41 2.87 2.11
CA ASP A 164 -3.41 2.19 2.94
C ASP A 164 -3.85 0.87 2.30
N THR A 165 -3.97 -0.17 3.10
CA THR A 165 -4.27 -1.52 2.62
C THR A 165 -5.37 -2.18 3.44
N SER A 166 -6.01 -3.21 2.85
CA SER A 166 -6.96 -4.07 3.55
C SER A 166 -6.30 -4.82 4.73
N PRO A 167 -7.08 -5.34 5.68
CA PRO A 167 -6.54 -6.12 6.81
C PRO A 167 -6.16 -7.56 6.44
N SER A 168 -6.25 -7.95 5.18
CA SER A 168 -5.96 -9.32 4.72
C SER A 168 -4.46 -9.61 4.65
N LEU A 169 -4.09 -10.89 4.59
CA LEU A 169 -2.75 -11.35 4.22
C LEU A 169 -2.76 -11.96 2.80
N GLY A 170 -3.60 -11.41 1.93
CA GLY A 170 -3.76 -11.83 0.54
C GLY A 170 -2.60 -11.44 -0.37
N ALA A 171 -2.73 -11.77 -1.65
CA ALA A 171 -1.67 -11.56 -2.63
C ALA A 171 -1.35 -10.08 -2.86
N LEU A 172 -2.35 -9.21 -2.80
CA LEU A 172 -2.15 -7.76 -2.92
C LEU A 172 -1.27 -7.23 -1.78
N ASN A 173 -1.61 -7.55 -0.52
CA ASN A 173 -0.83 -7.12 0.64
C ASN A 173 0.57 -7.75 0.67
N LYS A 174 0.72 -9.00 0.22
CA LYS A 174 2.02 -9.63 0.04
C LYS A 174 2.92 -8.81 -0.87
N VAL A 175 2.42 -8.40 -2.04
CA VAL A 175 3.17 -7.58 -3.00
C VAL A 175 3.49 -6.21 -2.42
N ILE A 176 2.50 -5.52 -1.83
CA ILE A 176 2.70 -4.19 -1.25
C ILE A 176 3.78 -4.24 -0.17
N ILE A 177 3.57 -5.07 0.87
CA ILE A 177 4.49 -5.14 2.01
C ILE A 177 5.89 -5.59 1.58
N SER A 178 6.00 -6.47 0.60
CA SER A 178 7.31 -6.94 0.14
C SER A 178 8.06 -5.94 -0.75
N THR A 179 7.40 -4.92 -1.26
CA THR A 179 8.01 -3.95 -2.19
C THR A 179 8.10 -2.52 -1.66
N VAL A 180 7.47 -2.19 -0.52
CA VAL A 180 7.64 -0.89 0.14
C VAL A 180 8.93 -0.84 0.97
N ASP A 181 9.38 0.37 1.30
CA ASP A 181 10.60 0.57 2.10
C ASP A 181 10.37 0.22 3.58
N GLY A 182 9.16 0.45 4.10
CA GLY A 182 8.83 0.15 5.48
C GLY A 182 7.33 0.05 5.73
N PHE A 183 6.96 -0.55 6.86
CA PHE A 183 5.57 -0.65 7.29
C PHE A 183 5.43 -0.41 8.80
N ILE A 184 4.26 0.10 9.18
CA ILE A 184 3.84 0.35 10.58
C ILE A 184 2.64 -0.56 10.86
N VAL A 185 2.58 -1.13 12.05
CA VAL A 185 1.47 -1.99 12.48
C VAL A 185 0.63 -1.27 13.55
N PRO A 186 -0.56 -0.77 13.21
CA PRO A 186 -1.49 -0.29 14.23
C PRO A 186 -2.11 -1.48 14.96
N CYS A 187 -2.15 -1.40 16.29
CA CYS A 187 -2.63 -2.44 17.18
C CYS A 187 -3.73 -1.91 18.09
N LEU A 188 -4.71 -2.73 18.41
CA LEU A 188 -5.52 -2.59 19.62
C LEU A 188 -4.81 -3.32 20.76
N PRO A 189 -4.97 -2.88 22.02
CA PRO A 189 -4.44 -3.63 23.15
C PRO A 189 -5.34 -4.80 23.51
N ASP A 190 -5.37 -5.81 22.62
CA ASP A 190 -6.19 -7.01 22.71
C ASP A 190 -5.48 -8.26 22.19
N MET A 191 -6.10 -9.40 22.43
CA MET A 191 -5.58 -10.70 21.98
C MET A 191 -5.48 -10.79 20.45
N PHE A 192 -6.42 -10.20 19.71
CA PHE A 192 -6.44 -10.29 18.24
C PHE A 192 -5.24 -9.59 17.61
N SER A 193 -4.81 -8.46 18.18
CA SER A 193 -3.61 -7.76 17.73
C SER A 193 -2.34 -8.57 17.96
N LEU A 194 -2.20 -9.28 19.10
CA LEU A 194 -1.07 -10.18 19.35
C LEU A 194 -1.00 -11.30 18.31
N TYR A 195 -2.14 -11.94 18.03
CA TYR A 195 -2.21 -12.96 16.97
C TYR A 195 -1.98 -12.36 15.58
N GLY A 196 -2.47 -11.14 15.32
CA GLY A 196 -2.21 -10.41 14.07
C GLY A 196 -0.72 -10.18 13.83
N ILE A 197 0.03 -9.73 14.84
CA ILE A 197 1.50 -9.55 14.77
C ILE A 197 2.19 -10.89 14.50
N ARG A 198 1.79 -11.96 15.19
CA ARG A 198 2.32 -13.30 14.95
C ARG A 198 2.08 -13.74 13.50
N ASN A 199 0.86 -13.55 12.98
CA ASN A 199 0.51 -13.97 11.63
C ASN A 199 1.30 -13.19 10.58
N ILE A 200 1.40 -11.86 10.72
CA ILE A 200 2.20 -11.04 9.80
C ILE A 200 3.67 -11.42 9.87
N GLY A 201 4.22 -11.70 11.07
CA GLY A 201 5.60 -12.15 11.23
C GLY A 201 5.88 -13.46 10.49
N ASN A 202 4.99 -14.44 10.60
CA ASN A 202 5.09 -15.70 9.86
C ASN A 202 5.01 -15.47 8.34
N SER A 203 4.09 -14.61 7.91
CA SER A 203 3.93 -14.26 6.49
C SER A 203 5.17 -13.55 5.95
N LEU A 204 5.74 -12.59 6.68
CA LEU A 204 6.97 -11.88 6.30
C LEU A 204 8.14 -12.83 6.10
N LYS A 205 8.30 -13.82 6.97
CA LYS A 205 9.34 -14.84 6.85
C LYS A 205 9.22 -15.65 5.56
N GLN A 206 7.98 -16.06 5.24
CA GLN A 206 7.68 -16.77 4.00
C GLN A 206 7.88 -15.85 2.78
N TRP A 207 7.30 -14.66 2.78
CA TRP A 207 7.36 -13.70 1.68
C TRP A 207 8.80 -13.30 1.36
N LYS A 208 9.62 -13.06 2.39
CA LYS A 208 11.05 -12.78 2.20
C LYS A 208 11.74 -13.91 1.44
N LYS A 209 11.52 -15.16 1.85
CA LYS A 209 12.10 -16.32 1.16
C LYS A 209 11.66 -16.40 -0.30
N GLU A 210 10.39 -16.12 -0.58
CA GLU A 210 9.85 -16.15 -1.93
C GLU A 210 10.43 -15.02 -2.79
N PHE A 211 10.51 -13.81 -2.26
CA PHE A 211 11.13 -12.66 -2.94
C PHE A 211 12.61 -12.87 -3.21
N ASP A 212 13.37 -13.33 -2.22
CA ASP A 212 14.80 -13.65 -2.37
C ASP A 212 15.00 -14.72 -3.49
N THR A 213 14.12 -15.72 -3.54
CA THR A 213 14.16 -16.76 -4.58
C THR A 213 13.90 -16.16 -5.96
N ILE A 214 12.83 -15.37 -6.13
CA ILE A 214 12.53 -14.69 -7.41
C ILE A 214 13.69 -13.79 -7.81
N PHE A 215 14.16 -12.94 -6.89
CA PHE A 215 15.24 -11.99 -7.12
C PHE A 215 16.52 -12.66 -7.61
N ASN A 216 16.86 -13.82 -7.04
CA ASN A 216 18.07 -14.56 -7.43
C ASN A 216 17.93 -15.28 -8.79
N LEU A 217 16.71 -15.60 -9.22
CA LEU A 217 16.45 -16.32 -10.49
C LEU A 217 16.35 -15.38 -11.69
N ILE A 218 16.03 -14.11 -11.50
CA ILE A 218 15.85 -13.15 -12.59
C ILE A 218 17.15 -12.44 -12.97
N SER A 219 17.22 -11.93 -14.22
CA SER A 219 18.38 -11.18 -14.72
C SER A 219 18.57 -9.83 -13.98
N GLU A 220 19.79 -9.28 -14.01
CA GLU A 220 20.11 -7.98 -13.41
C GLU A 220 19.18 -6.87 -13.90
N GLU A 221 18.83 -6.85 -15.18
CA GLU A 221 17.92 -5.86 -15.75
C GLU A 221 16.53 -5.90 -15.09
N LYS A 222 16.01 -7.11 -14.85
CA LYS A 222 14.73 -7.30 -14.18
C LYS A 222 14.80 -6.95 -12.68
N ARG A 223 15.97 -7.18 -12.04
CA ARG A 223 16.20 -6.83 -10.62
C ARG A 223 16.07 -5.33 -10.36
N LYS A 224 16.37 -4.47 -11.32
CA LYS A 224 16.23 -3.01 -11.20
C LYS A 224 14.80 -2.56 -10.86
N ARG A 225 13.80 -3.38 -11.15
CA ARG A 225 12.39 -3.12 -10.83
C ARG A 225 12.02 -3.44 -9.37
N PHE A 226 12.86 -4.21 -8.68
CA PHE A 226 12.65 -4.56 -7.28
C PHE A 226 13.30 -3.55 -6.34
N PRO A 227 12.78 -3.38 -5.12
CA PRO A 227 13.47 -2.63 -4.09
C PRO A 227 14.82 -3.29 -3.78
N ARG A 228 15.83 -2.47 -3.42
CA ARG A 228 17.17 -2.97 -3.07
C ARG A 228 17.17 -3.86 -1.84
N ASN A 229 16.27 -3.57 -0.92
CA ASN A 229 16.13 -4.30 0.34
C ASN A 229 14.69 -4.74 0.52
N PHE A 230 14.50 -5.88 1.19
CA PHE A 230 13.18 -6.27 1.67
C PHE A 230 12.68 -5.26 2.71
N VAL A 231 11.37 -5.18 2.89
CA VAL A 231 10.70 -4.21 3.76
C VAL A 231 11.29 -4.13 5.17
N ARG A 232 11.23 -2.93 5.77
CA ARG A 232 11.61 -2.69 7.17
C ARG A 232 10.37 -2.49 8.04
N PHE A 233 10.37 -3.11 9.21
CA PHE A 233 9.38 -2.82 10.24
C PHE A 233 9.74 -1.50 10.93
N LEU A 234 8.90 -0.47 10.81
CA LEU A 234 9.16 0.87 11.37
C LEU A 234 8.63 1.03 12.79
N GLY A 235 7.82 0.10 13.26
CA GLY A 235 7.24 0.14 14.58
C GLY A 235 5.75 -0.17 14.59
N TYR A 236 5.13 0.09 15.74
CA TYR A 236 3.70 -0.10 15.93
C TYR A 236 3.07 1.09 16.65
N THR A 237 1.76 1.23 16.54
CA THR A 237 0.98 2.21 17.30
C THR A 237 -0.11 1.51 18.07
N ILE A 238 -0.45 2.00 19.25
CA ILE A 238 -1.59 1.51 20.02
C ILE A 238 -2.78 2.45 19.79
N TYR A 239 -3.84 1.90 19.22
CA TYR A 239 -5.07 2.62 18.88
C TYR A 239 -6.18 2.29 19.87
N ASN A 240 -7.00 3.28 20.20
CA ASN A 240 -8.21 3.12 21.03
C ASN A 240 -7.99 2.42 22.40
N ALA A 241 -6.86 2.69 23.04
CA ALA A 241 -6.62 2.24 24.40
C ALA A 241 -7.48 3.05 25.40
N LYS A 242 -8.32 2.38 26.19
CA LYS A 242 -9.13 3.04 27.21
C LYS A 242 -8.26 3.50 28.36
N LYS A 243 -8.24 4.81 28.62
CA LYS A 243 -7.63 5.40 29.82
C LYS A 243 -8.65 5.61 30.93
N TYR A 244 -8.22 5.36 32.16
CA TYR A 244 -9.00 5.66 33.36
C TYR A 244 -8.12 6.44 34.34
N SER A 245 -8.61 7.53 34.88
CA SER A 245 -7.93 8.25 35.94
C SER A 245 -7.72 7.34 37.16
N LYS A 246 -6.51 7.33 37.72
CA LYS A 246 -6.14 6.56 38.93
C LYS A 246 -6.01 5.06 38.77
N GLN A 247 -5.48 4.58 37.65
CA GLN A 247 -5.06 3.19 37.53
C GLN A 247 -3.67 2.97 38.14
N SER A 248 -3.40 1.72 38.56
CA SER A 248 -2.13 1.35 39.20
C SER A 248 -0.98 1.13 38.20
N ASN A 249 -1.22 1.30 36.89
CA ASN A 249 -0.18 1.10 35.86
C ASN A 249 0.33 2.43 35.29
N PRO A 250 1.59 2.48 34.77
CA PRO A 250 2.26 3.72 34.33
C PRO A 250 1.56 4.46 33.18
N TRP A 251 0.64 3.80 32.47
CA TRP A 251 -0.03 4.37 31.28
C TRP A 251 -1.48 4.78 31.55
N ASP A 252 -1.97 4.62 32.78
CA ASP A 252 -3.37 4.84 33.17
C ASP A 252 -4.37 4.09 32.27
N LEU A 253 -4.00 2.94 31.74
CA LEU A 253 -4.86 2.12 30.93
C LEU A 253 -5.76 1.21 31.76
N ALA A 254 -6.91 0.83 31.23
CA ALA A 254 -7.67 -0.31 31.75
C ALA A 254 -6.73 -1.53 31.88
N GLN A 255 -6.78 -2.26 33.02
CA GLN A 255 -5.83 -3.31 33.34
C GLN A 255 -5.71 -4.37 32.23
N ALA A 256 -6.82 -4.74 31.60
CA ALA A 256 -6.82 -5.68 30.47
C ALA A 256 -6.04 -5.13 29.27
N HIS A 257 -6.23 -3.84 28.93
CA HIS A 257 -5.49 -3.19 27.83
C HIS A 257 -3.99 -3.07 28.15
N TYR A 258 -3.65 -2.73 29.39
CA TYR A 258 -2.26 -2.67 29.83
C TYR A 258 -1.56 -4.02 29.70
N ASN A 259 -2.21 -5.11 30.15
CA ASN A 259 -1.67 -6.45 30.09
C ASN A 259 -1.39 -6.91 28.65
N TYR A 260 -2.25 -6.56 27.69
CA TYR A 260 -2.01 -6.86 26.28
C TYR A 260 -0.93 -5.96 25.66
N ALA A 261 -0.99 -4.66 25.95
CA ALA A 261 -0.03 -3.69 25.43
C ALA A 261 1.41 -4.02 25.81
N GLN A 262 1.64 -4.48 27.04
CA GLN A 262 2.97 -4.90 27.52
C GLN A 262 3.52 -6.15 26.79
N GLN A 263 2.66 -6.98 26.22
CA GLN A 263 3.09 -8.19 25.50
C GLN A 263 3.53 -7.89 24.05
N ILE A 264 3.07 -6.76 23.47
CA ILE A 264 3.33 -6.43 22.05
C ILE A 264 4.83 -6.44 21.73
N PRO A 265 5.74 -5.80 22.50
CA PRO A 265 7.17 -5.81 22.20
C PRO A 265 7.76 -7.23 22.14
N GLY A 266 7.41 -8.07 23.10
CA GLY A 266 7.89 -9.47 23.14
C GLY A 266 7.38 -10.32 21.96
N ILE A 267 6.13 -10.12 21.54
CA ILE A 267 5.57 -10.79 20.36
C ILE A 267 6.25 -10.29 19.07
N ILE A 268 6.53 -8.99 18.96
CA ILE A 268 7.29 -8.44 17.82
C ILE A 268 8.69 -9.08 17.80
N GLU A 269 9.37 -9.11 18.93
CA GLU A 269 10.72 -9.70 19.03
C GLU A 269 10.74 -11.19 18.64
N GLN A 270 9.72 -11.93 19.04
CA GLN A 270 9.60 -13.35 18.77
C GLN A 270 9.27 -13.68 17.30
N TYR A 271 8.41 -12.88 16.66
CA TYR A 271 7.83 -13.24 15.36
C TYR A 271 8.31 -12.39 14.19
N ILE A 272 8.64 -11.10 14.39
CA ILE A 272 9.20 -10.26 13.32
C ILE A 272 10.69 -10.58 13.21
N VAL A 273 11.10 -11.15 12.07
CA VAL A 273 12.49 -11.60 11.87
C VAL A 273 13.51 -10.46 12.05
N PRO A 274 14.69 -10.73 12.60
CA PRO A 274 15.70 -9.70 12.89
C PRO A 274 16.04 -8.83 11.68
N GLU A 275 16.16 -9.40 10.49
CA GLU A 275 16.52 -8.70 9.26
C GLU A 275 15.53 -7.61 8.87
N VAL A 276 14.25 -7.75 9.29
CA VAL A 276 13.19 -6.77 9.03
C VAL A 276 13.18 -5.64 10.06
N ARG A 277 13.75 -5.88 11.27
CA ARG A 277 13.72 -4.94 12.41
C ARG A 277 15.10 -4.43 12.88
N GLN A 278 16.19 -4.83 12.25
CA GLN A 278 17.57 -4.49 12.67
C GLN A 278 17.84 -2.99 12.82
N HIS A 279 17.18 -2.15 12.03
CA HIS A 279 17.34 -0.69 12.12
C HIS A 279 16.80 -0.08 13.43
N LEU A 280 16.01 -0.84 14.22
CA LEU A 280 15.49 -0.41 15.52
C LEU A 280 16.46 -0.72 16.68
N SER A 281 17.46 -1.55 16.45
CA SER A 281 18.42 -1.99 17.49
C SER A 281 19.55 -0.99 17.77
N GLY A 282 19.52 0.18 17.16
CA GLY A 282 20.54 1.22 17.31
C GLY A 282 20.04 2.52 17.95
N VAL A 283 18.87 2.51 18.58
CA VAL A 283 18.32 3.69 19.28
C VAL A 283 18.36 3.46 20.79
#